data_e3c494bdbbaf4dfbd3e762f5686b262e
#
_entry.id   e3c494bdbbaf4dfbd3e762f5686b262e
#
_cell.length_a   1.000
_cell.length_b   1.000
_cell.length_c   1.000
_cell.angle_alpha   90.00
_cell.angle_beta   90.00
_cell.angle_gamma   90.00
#
_symmetry.space_group_name_H-M   'P 1'
#
loop_
_entity.id
_entity.type
_entity.pdbx_description
1 polymer ?
#
loop_
_entity_poly.entity_id
_entity_poly.type
_entity_poly.pdbx_seq_one_letter_code
_entity_poly.pdbx_strand_id
1 'polypeptide(L)' 'MKIILTGLHEDADIDKLRERMSQFGPVLDIQAVRDGDPDKPWFIVNLNVDMAHATDVARRIDGIYYIDRFLHARVMFNG' A
#
# COMPACT_ATOMS: atom_id res chain seq x y z
N MET A 1 5.06 10.38 3.30
CA MET A 1 5.08 9.88 1.90
C MET A 1 3.96 8.88 1.68
N LYS A 2 3.33 8.94 0.54
CA LYS A 2 2.23 8.04 0.20
C LYS A 2 2.71 6.95 -0.74
N ILE A 3 2.27 5.72 -0.49
CA ILE A 3 2.56 4.56 -1.32
C ILE A 3 1.24 4.00 -1.83
N ILE A 4 1.15 3.79 -3.15
CA ILE A 4 -0.02 3.17 -3.76
C ILE A 4 0.21 1.67 -3.82
N LEU A 5 -0.74 0.91 -3.26
CA LEU A 5 -0.74 -0.55 -3.33
C LEU A 5 -1.86 -1.02 -4.24
N THR A 6 -1.53 -1.93 -5.14
CA THR A 6 -2.51 -2.59 -6.01
C THR A 6 -2.31 -4.10 -5.93
N GLY A 7 -3.30 -4.85 -6.41
CA GLY A 7 -3.25 -6.31 -6.41
C GLY A 7 -3.92 -6.96 -5.21
N LEU A 8 -4.36 -6.18 -4.23
CA LEU A 8 -5.10 -6.73 -3.09
C LEU A 8 -6.53 -7.08 -3.50
N HIS A 9 -7.12 -8.02 -2.76
CA HIS A 9 -8.52 -8.36 -2.95
C HIS A 9 -9.44 -7.21 -2.54
N GLU A 10 -10.64 -7.17 -3.10
CA GLU A 10 -11.64 -6.15 -2.81
C GLU A 10 -12.05 -6.12 -1.34
N ASP A 11 -11.99 -7.27 -0.67
CA ASP A 11 -12.36 -7.43 0.74
C ASP A 11 -11.15 -7.41 1.67
N ALA A 12 -10.02 -6.89 1.21
CA ALA A 12 -8.82 -6.79 2.04
C ALA A 12 -9.11 -5.99 3.32
N ASP A 13 -8.63 -6.54 4.43
CA ASP A 13 -8.83 -5.94 5.75
C ASP A 13 -7.83 -4.80 5.95
N ILE A 14 -8.34 -3.57 6.07
CA ILE A 14 -7.50 -2.39 6.24
C ILE A 14 -6.71 -2.45 7.55
N ASP A 15 -7.29 -3.02 8.61
CA ASP A 15 -6.60 -3.13 9.89
C ASP A 15 -5.40 -4.06 9.79
N LYS A 16 -5.53 -5.17 9.09
CA LYS A 16 -4.41 -6.08 8.85
C LYS A 16 -3.36 -5.44 7.96
N LEU A 17 -3.79 -4.70 6.95
CA LEU A 17 -2.86 -3.98 6.09
C LEU A 17 -2.08 -2.94 6.89
N ARG A 18 -2.75 -2.20 7.76
CA ARG A 18 -2.10 -1.23 8.64
C ARG A 18 -1.06 -1.89 9.53
N GLU A 19 -1.40 -3.03 10.12
CA GLU A 19 -0.50 -3.78 10.97
C GLU A 19 0.76 -4.19 10.21
N ARG A 20 0.60 -4.69 8.98
CA ARG A 20 1.73 -5.07 8.14
C ARG A 20 2.58 -3.89 7.75
N MET A 21 1.94 -2.79 7.35
CA MET A 21 2.67 -1.59 6.92
C MET A 21 3.37 -0.89 8.07
N SER A 22 2.86 -1.02 9.29
CA SER A 22 3.50 -0.42 10.46
C SER A 22 4.87 -1.00 10.76
N GLN A 23 5.20 -2.17 10.22
CA GLN A 23 6.54 -2.75 10.32
C GLN A 23 7.58 -1.96 9.55
N PHE A 24 7.16 -1.18 8.56
CA PHE A 24 8.06 -0.38 7.72
C PHE A 24 8.22 1.05 8.22
N GLY A 25 7.31 1.52 9.08
CA GLY A 25 7.32 2.85 9.61
C GLY A 25 5.95 3.26 10.16
N PRO A 26 5.85 4.41 10.82
CA PRO A 26 4.57 4.85 11.36
C PRO A 26 3.55 5.10 10.25
N VAL A 27 2.38 4.48 10.36
CA VAL A 27 1.29 4.65 9.41
C VAL A 27 0.42 5.80 9.88
N LEU A 28 0.32 6.85 9.07
CA LEU A 28 -0.53 8.00 9.38
C LEU A 28 -1.99 7.73 9.01
N ASP A 29 -2.22 7.19 7.81
CA ASP A 29 -3.55 6.76 7.40
C ASP A 29 -3.47 5.80 6.22
N ILE A 30 -4.59 5.12 5.96
CA ILE A 30 -4.76 4.26 4.80
C ILE A 30 -6.11 4.59 4.18
N GLN A 31 -6.11 4.82 2.87
CA GLN A 31 -7.31 5.13 2.13
C GLN A 31 -7.54 4.06 1.05
N ALA A 32 -8.73 3.51 1.03
CA ALA A 32 -9.14 2.61 -0.05
C ALA A 32 -9.79 3.45 -1.16
N VAL A 33 -9.31 3.26 -2.38
CA VAL A 33 -9.87 3.93 -3.56
C VAL A 33 -10.55 2.87 -4.41
N ARG A 34 -11.86 2.95 -4.51
CA ARG A 34 -12.67 1.96 -5.24
C ARG A 34 -13.34 2.55 -6.47
N ASP A 35 -12.95 3.75 -6.85
CA ASP A 35 -13.42 4.39 -8.06
C ASP A 35 -12.84 3.64 -9.27
N GLY A 36 -13.66 3.37 -10.26
CA GLY A 36 -13.24 2.59 -11.41
C GLY A 36 -13.66 1.14 -11.26
N ASP A 37 -12.71 0.21 -11.08
CA ASP A 37 -13.00 -1.20 -10.93
C ASP A 37 -13.09 -1.58 -9.44
N PRO A 38 -14.29 -1.79 -8.88
CA PRO A 38 -14.44 -2.11 -7.46
C PRO A 38 -13.83 -3.46 -7.08
N ASP A 39 -13.60 -4.37 -8.05
CA ASP A 39 -12.95 -5.65 -7.79
C ASP A 39 -11.44 -5.51 -7.67
N LYS A 40 -10.89 -4.36 -8.04
CA LYS A 40 -9.45 -4.09 -8.01
C LYS A 40 -9.19 -2.76 -7.30
N PRO A 41 -9.44 -2.70 -6.00
CA PRO A 41 -9.24 -1.45 -5.26
C PRO A 41 -7.77 -1.07 -5.17
N TRP A 42 -7.51 0.22 -5.12
CA TRP A 42 -6.20 0.75 -4.78
C TRP A 42 -6.20 1.13 -3.31
N PHE A 43 -5.06 0.98 -2.68
CA PHE A 43 -4.87 1.44 -1.31
C PHE A 43 -3.75 2.46 -1.29
N ILE A 44 -4.03 3.62 -0.70
CA ILE A 44 -3.02 4.66 -0.53
C ILE A 44 -2.62 4.65 0.94
N VAL A 45 -1.37 4.26 1.19
CA VAL A 45 -0.82 4.19 2.56
C VAL A 45 0.07 5.40 2.77
N ASN A 46 -0.28 6.23 3.74
CA ASN A 46 0.53 7.38 4.10
C ASN A 46 1.44 7.01 5.26
N LEU A 47 2.75 6.94 5.00
CA LEU A 47 3.76 6.62 5.99
C LEU A 47 4.52 7.88 6.39
N ASN A 48 4.83 8.00 7.67
CA ASN A 48 5.64 9.09 8.18
C ASN A 48 7.13 8.75 8.04
N VAL A 49 7.59 8.74 6.79
CA VAL A 49 8.97 8.42 6.43
C VAL A 49 9.41 9.36 5.30
N ASP A 50 10.72 9.45 5.08
CA ASP A 50 11.24 10.25 3.98
C ASP A 50 11.13 9.51 2.64
N MET A 51 11.48 10.20 1.55
CA MET A 51 11.37 9.66 0.21
C MET A 51 12.25 8.43 0.00
N ALA A 52 13.48 8.46 0.50
CA ALA A 52 14.41 7.35 0.33
C ALA A 52 13.88 6.09 1.01
N HIS A 53 13.37 6.24 2.22
CA HIS A 53 12.79 5.13 2.97
C HIS A 53 11.51 4.61 2.29
N ALA A 54 10.65 5.53 1.84
CA ALA A 54 9.41 5.14 1.15
C ALA A 54 9.71 4.37 -0.14
N THR A 55 10.72 4.80 -0.89
CA THR A 55 11.14 4.10 -2.10
C THR A 55 11.62 2.69 -1.80
N ASP A 56 12.40 2.52 -0.74
CA ASP A 56 12.88 1.22 -0.30
C ASP A 56 11.72 0.31 0.11
N VAL A 57 10.76 0.85 0.86
CA VAL A 57 9.56 0.10 1.27
C VAL A 57 8.77 -0.36 0.05
N ALA A 58 8.53 0.54 -0.90
CA ALA A 58 7.80 0.20 -2.11
C ALA A 58 8.48 -0.93 -2.88
N ARG A 59 9.81 -0.90 -3.00
CA ARG A 59 10.57 -1.96 -3.67
C ARG A 59 10.43 -3.30 -2.97
N ARG A 60 10.38 -3.31 -1.65
CA ARG A 60 10.25 -4.54 -0.88
C ARG A 60 8.87 -5.17 -1.01
N ILE A 61 7.85 -4.35 -1.20
CA ILE A 61 6.46 -4.82 -1.32
C ILE A 61 6.13 -5.20 -2.76
N ASP A 62 6.70 -4.49 -3.73
CA ASP A 62 6.42 -4.72 -5.14
C ASP A 62 6.82 -6.15 -5.54
N GLY A 63 5.87 -6.92 -6.03
CA GLY A 63 6.09 -8.29 -6.43
C GLY A 63 5.94 -9.33 -5.32
N ILE A 64 5.58 -8.92 -4.09
CA ILE A 64 5.31 -9.89 -3.02
C ILE A 64 4.02 -10.65 -3.33
N TYR A 65 4.06 -11.96 -3.12
CA TYR A 65 2.88 -12.82 -3.22
C TYR A 65 2.15 -12.81 -1.88
N TYR A 66 0.89 -12.36 -1.90
CA TYR A 66 0.09 -12.20 -0.69
C TYR A 66 -1.35 -12.64 -0.98
N ILE A 67 -1.80 -13.65 -0.29
CA ILE A 67 -3.17 -14.21 -0.41
C ILE A 67 -3.58 -14.35 -1.88
N ASP A 68 -2.90 -15.27 -2.60
CA ASP A 68 -3.16 -15.63 -3.99
C ASP A 68 -2.93 -14.54 -5.03
N ARG A 69 -2.31 -13.42 -4.65
CA ARG A 69 -2.07 -12.33 -5.58
C ARG A 69 -0.69 -11.74 -5.40
N PHE A 70 -0.12 -11.25 -6.50
CA PHE A 70 1.10 -10.46 -6.44
C PHE A 70 0.74 -9.01 -6.21
N LEU A 71 1.37 -8.40 -5.21
CA LEU A 71 1.18 -7.00 -4.90
C LEU A 71 2.09 -6.14 -5.76
N HIS A 72 1.61 -4.95 -6.07
CA HIS A 72 2.42 -3.92 -6.70
C HIS A 72 2.41 -2.69 -5.82
N ALA A 73 3.58 -2.07 -5.67
CA ALA A 73 3.72 -0.89 -4.82
C ALA A 73 4.48 0.18 -5.57
N ARG A 74 4.06 1.43 -5.37
CA ARG A 74 4.63 2.57 -6.05
C ARG A 74 4.58 3.79 -5.14
N VAL A 75 5.65 4.57 -5.10
CA VAL A 75 5.64 5.83 -4.35
C VAL A 75 4.85 6.88 -5.13
N MET A 76 4.01 7.61 -4.41
CA MET A 76 3.20 8.68 -4.96
C MET A 76 3.89 10.01 -4.71
N PHE A 77 4.44 10.64 -5.77
CA PHE A 77 5.24 11.85 -5.61
C PHE A 77 4.41 13.13 -5.55
N ASN A 78 3.18 13.11 -6.02
CA ASN A 78 2.32 14.28 -6.11
C ASN A 78 1.08 14.16 -5.21
N GLY A 79 1.24 13.51 -4.11
CA GLY A 79 0.11 13.25 -3.23
C GLY A 79 -0.02 14.23 -2.07
#